data_aa43b35eeb90754d38fc434e9a2f2835
#
_entry.id   aa43b35eeb90754d38fc434e9a2f2835
#
_cell.length_a   1.000
_cell.length_b   1.000
_cell.length_c   1.000
_cell.angle_alpha   90.00
_cell.angle_beta   90.00
_cell.angle_gamma   90.00
#
_symmetry.space_group_name_H-M   'P 1'
#
loop_
_entity.id
_entity.type
_entity.pdbx_description
1 polymer ?
#
loop_
_entity_poly.entity_id
_entity_poly.type
_entity_poly.pdbx_seq_one_letter_code
_entity_poly.pdbx_strand_id
1 'polypeptide(L)'
;MIQRVNQSISETWAGSKASSASAPKPVLGVREGIAITVGIVVGAGIFRTPSLVAANAGSEAFALLAWVLGGVVSLVGALCYAELATTYPNAGGDYHFLNRAYGEKLSFLFAWARISVIQTGSIALLSFVFGDYVSLLLSLGEYSSSIYAALIVVALTGLNIAGVRQSTGTQNLLTCVEVLGVVIVIVAGLFFATPLPETPAASSAGTQSSSFGLVMVFVLLTYGGWNEAVYVSAELRNSRRNMVRV
;
A
#
# COMPACT_ATOMS: atom_id res chain seq x y z
N MET A 1 -43.07 -21.06 -28.95
CA MET A 1 -42.39 -21.66 -27.78
C MET A 1 -41.09 -20.90 -27.40
N ILE A 2 -40.25 -20.58 -28.35
CA ILE A 2 -38.97 -19.86 -28.14
C ILE A 2 -39.13 -18.43 -27.57
N GLN A 3 -40.17 -17.69 -27.99
CA GLN A 3 -40.44 -16.34 -27.47
C GLN A 3 -40.86 -16.33 -25.98
N ARG A 4 -41.55 -17.34 -25.48
CA ARG A 4 -41.92 -17.47 -24.06
C ARG A 4 -40.70 -17.81 -23.20
N VAL A 5 -39.75 -18.59 -23.71
CA VAL A 5 -38.52 -18.92 -23.01
C VAL A 5 -37.61 -17.67 -22.90
N ASN A 6 -37.51 -16.88 -23.96
CA ASN A 6 -36.76 -15.63 -23.92
C ASN A 6 -37.41 -14.58 -23.00
N GLN A 7 -38.74 -14.51 -22.92
CA GLN A 7 -39.43 -13.64 -21.96
C GLN A 7 -39.19 -14.09 -20.51
N SER A 8 -39.30 -15.38 -20.21
CA SER A 8 -39.06 -15.90 -18.88
C SER A 8 -37.60 -15.72 -18.43
N ILE A 9 -36.64 -15.86 -19.33
CA ILE A 9 -35.23 -15.58 -19.08
C ILE A 9 -35.04 -14.08 -18.81
N SER A 10 -35.62 -13.19 -19.61
CA SER A 10 -35.51 -11.75 -19.40
C SER A 10 -36.18 -11.29 -18.11
N GLU A 11 -37.31 -11.90 -17.72
CA GLU A 11 -38.00 -11.63 -16.46
C GLU A 11 -37.22 -12.19 -15.25
N THR A 12 -36.57 -13.35 -15.39
CA THR A 12 -35.71 -13.92 -14.35
C THR A 12 -34.46 -13.07 -14.15
N TRP A 13 -33.87 -12.53 -15.20
CA TRP A 13 -32.74 -11.60 -15.13
C TRP A 13 -33.18 -10.20 -14.67
N ALA A 14 -34.38 -9.74 -15.01
CA ALA A 14 -34.93 -8.48 -14.50
C ALA A 14 -35.38 -8.59 -13.03
N GLY A 15 -35.78 -9.78 -12.58
CA GLY A 15 -36.16 -10.06 -11.21
C GLY A 15 -34.96 -10.32 -10.26
N SER A 16 -33.82 -10.74 -10.78
CA SER A 16 -32.52 -10.65 -10.10
C SER A 16 -32.02 -9.20 -10.17
N LYS A 17 -32.79 -8.26 -9.60
CA LYS A 17 -32.20 -7.10 -8.97
C LYS A 17 -31.28 -7.70 -7.92
N ALA A 18 -30.00 -7.88 -8.29
CA ALA A 18 -28.93 -7.98 -7.35
C ALA A 18 -29.29 -6.98 -6.26
N SER A 19 -29.53 -7.46 -5.05
CA SER A 19 -29.69 -6.64 -3.87
C SER A 19 -28.72 -5.49 -4.06
N SER A 20 -29.23 -4.28 -4.28
CA SER A 20 -28.40 -3.11 -4.35
C SER A 20 -27.77 -3.01 -2.97
N ALA A 21 -26.64 -3.67 -2.80
CA ALA A 21 -25.77 -3.37 -1.70
C ALA A 21 -25.62 -1.86 -1.78
N SER A 22 -26.26 -1.14 -0.88
CA SER A 22 -26.43 0.30 -0.98
C SER A 22 -25.03 0.85 -1.15
N ALA A 23 -24.80 1.59 -2.24
CA ALA A 23 -23.50 2.19 -2.50
C ALA A 23 -23.02 2.85 -1.21
N PRO A 24 -21.75 2.71 -0.84
CA PRO A 24 -21.22 3.29 0.39
C PRO A 24 -21.66 4.74 0.52
N LYS A 25 -22.23 5.12 1.66
CA LYS A 25 -22.64 6.51 1.87
C LYS A 25 -21.39 7.38 1.94
N PRO A 26 -21.36 8.54 1.25
CA PRO A 26 -20.22 9.45 1.33
C PRO A 26 -20.16 10.10 2.71
N VAL A 27 -19.40 9.51 3.61
CA VAL A 27 -19.26 9.93 5.01
C VAL A 27 -17.94 10.63 5.30
N LEU A 28 -16.90 10.37 4.49
CA LEU A 28 -15.54 10.86 4.73
C LEU A 28 -15.37 12.29 4.22
N GLY A 29 -14.79 13.16 5.06
CA GLY A 29 -14.29 14.46 4.67
C GLY A 29 -12.88 14.39 4.07
N VAL A 30 -12.35 15.52 3.60
CA VAL A 30 -11.00 15.60 3.02
C VAL A 30 -9.93 15.26 4.07
N ARG A 31 -10.10 15.68 5.32
CA ARG A 31 -9.12 15.42 6.39
C ARG A 31 -9.00 13.94 6.71
N GLU A 32 -10.12 13.26 6.83
CA GLU A 32 -10.15 11.81 7.05
C GLU A 32 -9.57 11.05 5.84
N GLY A 33 -9.90 11.51 4.63
CA GLY A 33 -9.32 10.94 3.40
C GLY A 33 -7.79 11.09 3.36
N ILE A 34 -7.26 12.29 3.67
CA ILE A 34 -5.81 12.53 3.77
C ILE A 34 -5.18 11.64 4.84
N ALA A 35 -5.77 11.55 6.04
CA ALA A 35 -5.22 10.74 7.12
C ALA A 35 -5.14 9.26 6.74
N ILE A 36 -6.16 8.72 6.09
CA ILE A 36 -6.19 7.33 5.60
C ILE A 36 -5.12 7.14 4.53
N THR A 37 -5.04 8.05 3.54
CA THR A 37 -4.07 7.95 2.44
C THR A 37 -2.64 8.05 2.96
N VAL A 38 -2.34 8.99 3.86
CA VAL A 38 -1.02 9.11 4.48
C VAL A 38 -0.66 7.83 5.25
N GLY A 39 -1.59 7.28 6.04
CA GLY A 39 -1.36 6.04 6.79
C GLY A 39 -1.20 4.79 5.90
N ILE A 40 -1.66 4.83 4.65
CA ILE A 40 -1.43 3.74 3.69
C ILE A 40 -0.09 3.93 2.96
N VAL A 41 0.25 5.16 2.61
CA VAL A 41 1.47 5.50 1.84
C VAL A 41 2.71 5.45 2.73
N VAL A 42 2.65 6.02 3.94
CA VAL A 42 3.74 5.96 4.92
C VAL A 42 3.68 4.58 5.59
N GLY A 43 4.26 3.57 4.98
CA GLY A 43 4.26 2.19 5.48
C GLY A 43 5.62 1.77 6.04
N ALA A 44 5.73 0.53 6.51
CA ALA A 44 6.97 -0.04 7.02
C ALA A 44 8.14 0.00 6.00
N GLY A 45 7.84 0.21 4.72
CA GLY A 45 8.83 0.39 3.65
C GLY A 45 9.81 1.51 3.93
N ILE A 46 9.36 2.66 4.45
CA ILE A 46 10.22 3.83 4.69
C ILE A 46 11.31 3.55 5.75
N PHE A 47 11.08 2.64 6.67
CA PHE A 47 12.04 2.29 7.71
C PHE A 47 13.08 1.25 7.25
N ARG A 48 12.73 0.36 6.32
CA ARG A 48 13.60 -0.75 5.88
C ARG A 48 14.27 -0.48 4.54
N THR A 49 13.55 0.10 3.59
CA THR A 49 13.98 0.20 2.19
C THR A 49 15.15 1.16 1.97
N PRO A 50 15.31 2.30 2.70
CA PRO A 50 16.45 3.18 2.49
C PRO A 50 17.80 2.49 2.66
N SER A 51 17.94 1.59 3.62
CA SER A 51 19.17 0.81 3.82
C SER A 51 19.43 -0.16 2.65
N LEU A 52 18.38 -0.77 2.10
CA LEU A 52 18.48 -1.66 0.93
C LEU A 52 18.85 -0.88 -0.33
N VAL A 53 18.29 0.31 -0.52
CA VAL A 53 18.64 1.21 -1.62
C VAL A 53 20.11 1.61 -1.50
N ALA A 54 20.55 2.07 -0.34
CA ALA A 54 21.94 2.47 -0.09
C ALA A 54 22.93 1.32 -0.35
N ALA A 55 22.60 0.11 0.12
CA ALA A 55 23.44 -1.07 -0.07
C ALA A 55 23.58 -1.51 -1.55
N ASN A 56 22.57 -1.23 -2.39
CA ASN A 56 22.54 -1.68 -3.80
C ASN A 56 22.82 -0.57 -4.81
N ALA A 57 22.87 0.69 -4.40
CA ALA A 57 23.05 1.83 -5.31
C ALA A 57 24.48 2.03 -5.81
N GLY A 58 25.48 1.49 -5.09
CA GLY A 58 26.90 1.66 -5.44
C GLY A 58 27.47 3.05 -5.21
N SER A 59 26.64 4.09 -5.13
CA SER A 59 27.05 5.46 -4.75
C SER A 59 25.88 6.24 -4.13
N GLU A 60 26.19 7.19 -3.28
CA GLU A 60 25.21 8.09 -2.64
C GLU A 60 24.44 8.91 -3.67
N ALA A 61 25.14 9.47 -4.66
CA ALA A 61 24.53 10.26 -5.71
C ALA A 61 23.51 9.44 -6.52
N PHE A 62 23.83 8.20 -6.81
CA PHE A 62 22.91 7.30 -7.51
C PHE A 62 21.70 6.91 -6.65
N ALA A 63 21.90 6.68 -5.35
CA ALA A 63 20.80 6.44 -4.41
C ALA A 63 19.84 7.64 -4.37
N LEU A 64 20.36 8.87 -4.22
CA LEU A 64 19.55 10.09 -4.21
C LEU A 64 18.82 10.31 -5.53
N LEU A 65 19.51 10.10 -6.68
CA LEU A 65 18.87 10.19 -7.99
C LEU A 65 17.72 9.19 -8.14
N ALA A 66 17.89 7.95 -7.67
CA ALA A 66 16.85 6.95 -7.70
C ALA A 66 15.61 7.37 -6.86
N TRP A 67 15.83 7.96 -5.68
CA TRP A 67 14.75 8.50 -4.85
C TRP A 67 14.00 9.64 -5.55
N VAL A 68 14.71 10.59 -6.17
CA VAL A 68 14.07 11.68 -6.92
C VAL A 68 13.28 11.13 -8.11
N LEU A 69 13.88 10.23 -8.89
CA LEU A 69 13.22 9.64 -10.05
C LEU A 69 11.97 8.84 -9.65
N GLY A 70 12.07 8.02 -8.60
CA GLY A 70 10.92 7.27 -8.07
C GLY A 70 9.81 8.18 -7.56
N GLY A 71 10.16 9.28 -6.89
CA GLY A 71 9.20 10.31 -6.47
C GLY A 71 8.47 10.95 -7.64
N VAL A 72 9.18 11.31 -8.70
CA VAL A 72 8.57 11.87 -9.93
C VAL A 72 7.63 10.86 -10.60
N VAL A 73 8.07 9.61 -10.77
CA VAL A 73 7.24 8.55 -11.37
C VAL A 73 5.98 8.31 -10.53
N SER A 74 6.12 8.24 -9.21
CA SER A 74 4.99 8.04 -8.30
C SER A 74 4.02 9.21 -8.30
N LEU A 75 4.52 10.45 -8.36
CA LEU A 75 3.69 11.65 -8.47
C LEU A 75 2.86 11.65 -9.76
N VAL A 76 3.48 11.33 -10.90
CA VAL A 76 2.76 11.21 -12.17
C VAL A 76 1.69 10.12 -12.08
N GLY A 77 2.02 8.95 -11.51
CA GLY A 77 1.07 7.88 -11.29
C GLY A 77 -0.11 8.30 -10.40
N ALA A 78 0.17 8.98 -9.29
CA ALA A 78 -0.86 9.47 -8.38
C ALA A 78 -1.81 10.48 -9.05
N LEU A 79 -1.29 11.39 -9.88
CA LEU A 79 -2.11 12.34 -10.64
C LEU A 79 -3.02 11.63 -11.65
N CYS A 80 -2.52 10.62 -12.37
CA CYS A 80 -3.34 9.81 -13.26
C CYS A 80 -4.46 9.07 -12.52
N TYR A 81 -4.15 8.52 -11.33
CA TYR A 81 -5.16 7.84 -10.51
C TYR A 81 -6.18 8.81 -9.90
N ALA A 82 -5.76 10.00 -9.51
CA ALA A 82 -6.67 11.05 -9.04
C ALA A 82 -7.67 11.43 -10.14
N GLU A 83 -7.24 11.54 -11.40
CA GLU A 83 -8.13 11.79 -12.53
C GLU A 83 -9.10 10.62 -12.77
N LEU A 84 -8.62 9.39 -12.75
CA LEU A 84 -9.48 8.20 -12.87
C LEU A 84 -10.51 8.12 -11.75
N ALA A 85 -10.11 8.37 -10.50
CA ALA A 85 -10.99 8.33 -9.33
C ALA A 85 -12.03 9.46 -9.33
N THR A 86 -11.69 10.63 -9.86
CA THR A 86 -12.65 11.75 -9.99
C THR A 86 -13.64 11.54 -11.13
N THR A 87 -13.19 10.91 -12.21
CA THR A 87 -14.02 10.64 -13.40
C THR A 87 -14.95 9.44 -13.17
N TYR A 88 -14.44 8.41 -12.52
CA TYR A 88 -15.13 7.13 -12.30
C TYR A 88 -15.10 6.71 -10.82
N PRO A 89 -15.70 7.50 -9.91
CA PRO A 89 -15.67 7.17 -8.48
C PRO A 89 -16.41 5.86 -8.21
N ASN A 90 -15.69 4.85 -7.70
CA ASN A 90 -16.25 3.53 -7.41
C ASN A 90 -15.42 2.83 -6.34
N ALA A 91 -16.09 2.17 -5.38
CA ALA A 91 -15.43 1.39 -4.34
C ALA A 91 -14.62 0.19 -4.87
N GLY A 92 -14.87 -0.23 -6.10
CA GLY A 92 -14.10 -1.28 -6.77
C GLY A 92 -12.69 -0.86 -7.21
N GLY A 93 -12.35 0.44 -7.16
CA GLY A 93 -11.01 0.94 -7.48
C GLY A 93 -10.46 0.40 -8.79
N ASP A 94 -9.26 -0.18 -8.72
CA ASP A 94 -8.55 -0.76 -9.88
C ASP A 94 -9.38 -1.79 -10.66
N TYR A 95 -10.16 -2.64 -9.95
CA TYR A 95 -11.04 -3.60 -10.59
C TYR A 95 -12.06 -2.90 -11.51
N HIS A 96 -12.65 -1.81 -11.03
CA HIS A 96 -13.62 -1.05 -11.81
C HIS A 96 -12.99 -0.41 -13.05
N PHE A 97 -11.78 0.16 -12.92
CA PHE A 97 -11.06 0.76 -14.03
C PHE A 97 -10.67 -0.27 -15.09
N LEU A 98 -10.14 -1.41 -14.66
CA LEU A 98 -9.77 -2.52 -15.55
C LEU A 98 -11.00 -3.14 -16.25
N ASN A 99 -12.10 -3.29 -15.52
CA ASN A 99 -13.34 -3.81 -16.11
C ASN A 99 -13.86 -2.89 -17.22
N ARG A 100 -13.79 -1.57 -16.99
CA ARG A 100 -14.23 -0.58 -17.95
C ARG A 100 -13.32 -0.50 -19.18
N ALA A 101 -12.01 -0.67 -18.99
CA ALA A 101 -11.00 -0.55 -20.06
C ALA A 101 -10.85 -1.85 -20.87
N TYR A 102 -10.86 -2.99 -20.21
CA TYR A 102 -10.47 -4.28 -20.79
C TYR A 102 -11.52 -5.40 -20.63
N GLY A 103 -12.63 -5.11 -19.92
CA GLY A 103 -13.72 -6.07 -19.70
C GLY A 103 -13.49 -7.04 -18.54
N GLU A 104 -14.50 -7.92 -18.35
CA GLU A 104 -14.59 -8.79 -17.16
C GLU A 104 -13.45 -9.79 -16.99
N LYS A 105 -12.93 -10.34 -18.08
CA LYS A 105 -11.90 -11.40 -18.00
C LYS A 105 -10.62 -10.91 -17.37
N LEU A 106 -10.13 -9.74 -17.79
CA LEU A 106 -8.90 -9.17 -17.26
C LEU A 106 -9.09 -8.64 -15.85
N SER A 107 -10.22 -7.98 -15.57
CA SER A 107 -10.53 -7.49 -14.23
C SER A 107 -10.70 -8.63 -13.21
N PHE A 108 -11.31 -9.74 -13.61
CA PHE A 108 -11.40 -10.94 -12.76
C PHE A 108 -10.01 -11.51 -12.46
N LEU A 109 -9.14 -11.65 -13.47
CA LEU A 109 -7.77 -12.13 -13.27
C LEU A 109 -7.00 -11.22 -12.31
N PHE A 110 -7.14 -9.91 -12.46
CA PHE A 110 -6.54 -8.94 -11.54
C PHE A 110 -7.07 -9.11 -10.11
N ALA A 111 -8.40 -9.20 -9.93
CA ALA A 111 -9.00 -9.38 -8.61
C ALA A 111 -8.52 -10.68 -7.95
N TRP A 112 -8.44 -11.76 -8.72
CA TRP A 112 -7.92 -13.04 -8.24
C TRP A 112 -6.45 -12.93 -7.82
N ALA A 113 -5.60 -12.32 -8.67
CA ALA A 113 -4.18 -12.11 -8.35
C ALA A 113 -4.00 -11.20 -7.13
N ARG A 114 -4.84 -10.15 -7.01
CA ARG A 114 -4.81 -9.24 -5.86
C ARG A 114 -5.11 -9.96 -4.55
N ILE A 115 -6.16 -10.77 -4.50
CA ILE A 115 -6.53 -11.49 -3.29
C ILE A 115 -5.54 -12.61 -2.97
N SER A 116 -5.16 -13.41 -3.99
CA SER A 116 -4.39 -14.63 -3.77
C SER A 116 -2.88 -14.39 -3.59
N VAL A 117 -2.33 -13.34 -4.21
CA VAL A 117 -0.87 -13.12 -4.25
C VAL A 117 -0.49 -11.78 -3.65
N ILE A 118 -1.05 -10.67 -4.17
CA ILE A 118 -0.57 -9.34 -3.82
C ILE A 118 -0.88 -9.03 -2.35
N GLN A 119 -2.13 -9.18 -1.94
CA GLN A 119 -2.56 -8.82 -0.59
C GLN A 119 -2.01 -9.78 0.47
N THR A 120 -2.07 -11.08 0.20
CA THR A 120 -1.52 -12.10 1.10
C THR A 120 0.01 -12.00 1.21
N GLY A 121 0.69 -11.73 0.09
CA GLY A 121 2.13 -11.50 0.08
C GLY A 121 2.54 -10.25 0.86
N SER A 122 1.79 -9.15 0.73
CA SER A 122 2.03 -7.92 1.49
C SER A 122 1.83 -8.13 2.99
N ILE A 123 0.76 -8.83 3.40
CA ILE A 123 0.52 -9.14 4.81
C ILE A 123 1.67 -9.99 5.36
N ALA A 124 2.09 -11.02 4.64
CA ALA A 124 3.20 -11.87 5.06
C ALA A 124 4.51 -11.06 5.19
N LEU A 125 4.85 -10.26 4.17
CA LEU A 125 6.04 -9.41 4.19
C LEU A 125 6.07 -8.48 5.41
N LEU A 126 5.00 -7.74 5.65
CA LEU A 126 4.91 -6.80 6.78
C LEU A 126 4.96 -7.52 8.12
N SER A 127 4.35 -8.71 8.22
CA SER A 127 4.37 -9.52 9.44
C SER A 127 5.79 -10.02 9.76
N PHE A 128 6.56 -10.42 8.75
CA PHE A 128 7.97 -10.79 8.94
C PHE A 128 8.84 -9.59 9.28
N VAL A 129 8.61 -8.41 8.68
CA VAL A 129 9.30 -7.18 9.07
C VAL A 129 9.06 -6.86 10.54
N PHE A 130 7.80 -6.95 11.00
CA PHE A 130 7.47 -6.81 12.43
C PHE A 130 8.18 -7.86 13.29
N GLY A 131 8.15 -9.13 12.86
CA GLY A 131 8.82 -10.23 13.56
C GLY A 131 10.32 -10.02 13.68
N ASP A 132 10.98 -9.54 12.62
CA ASP A 132 12.42 -9.23 12.62
C ASP A 132 12.75 -8.17 13.69
N TYR A 133 11.99 -7.06 13.72
CA TYR A 133 12.24 -6.00 14.71
C TYR A 133 11.97 -6.44 16.15
N VAL A 134 10.91 -7.20 16.39
CA VAL A 134 10.60 -7.72 17.74
C VAL A 134 11.65 -8.74 18.18
N SER A 135 12.16 -9.56 17.28
CA SER A 135 13.22 -10.54 17.56
C SER A 135 14.51 -9.90 18.06
N LEU A 136 14.81 -8.66 17.63
CA LEU A 136 15.97 -7.90 18.11
C LEU A 136 15.81 -7.49 19.58
N LEU A 137 14.57 -7.28 20.04
CA LEU A 137 14.28 -6.90 21.43
C LEU A 137 14.16 -8.14 22.33
N LEU A 138 13.50 -9.18 21.84
CA LEU A 138 13.24 -10.41 22.58
C LEU A 138 13.39 -11.61 21.65
N SER A 139 14.49 -12.32 21.75
CA SER A 139 14.77 -13.51 20.95
C SER A 139 14.14 -14.74 21.61
N LEU A 140 13.35 -15.48 20.83
CA LEU A 140 12.78 -16.78 21.22
C LEU A 140 13.56 -17.96 20.58
N GLY A 141 14.75 -17.70 20.01
CA GLY A 141 15.56 -18.68 19.30
C GLY A 141 15.54 -18.48 17.79
N GLU A 142 15.90 -19.51 17.04
CA GLU A 142 16.10 -19.46 15.57
C GLU A 142 14.85 -19.04 14.79
N TYR A 143 13.65 -19.39 15.29
CA TYR A 143 12.36 -19.11 14.63
C TYR A 143 11.63 -17.88 15.18
N SER A 144 12.30 -17.01 15.95
CA SER A 144 11.68 -15.85 16.60
C SER A 144 10.87 -14.99 15.64
N SER A 145 11.43 -14.63 14.49
CA SER A 145 10.75 -13.79 13.48
C SER A 145 9.47 -14.42 12.97
N SER A 146 9.49 -15.73 12.65
CA SER A 146 8.32 -16.47 12.17
C SER A 146 7.23 -16.57 13.24
N ILE A 147 7.62 -16.79 14.51
CA ILE A 147 6.68 -16.87 15.62
C ILE A 147 5.97 -15.53 15.81
N TYR A 148 6.71 -14.42 15.85
CA TYR A 148 6.12 -13.09 16.00
C TYR A 148 5.29 -12.68 14.79
N ALA A 149 5.72 -13.04 13.57
CA ALA A 149 4.93 -12.83 12.36
C ALA A 149 3.58 -13.56 12.42
N ALA A 150 3.57 -14.81 12.83
CA ALA A 150 2.33 -15.58 12.99
C ALA A 150 1.43 -15.00 14.09
N LEU A 151 2.01 -14.63 15.23
CA LEU A 151 1.27 -14.04 16.35
C LEU A 151 0.59 -12.73 15.96
N ILE A 152 1.27 -11.83 15.25
CA ILE A 152 0.69 -10.54 14.84
C ILE A 152 -0.45 -10.75 13.83
N VAL A 153 -0.30 -11.67 12.87
CA VAL A 153 -1.36 -12.00 11.91
C VAL A 153 -2.61 -12.54 12.64
N VAL A 154 -2.44 -13.48 13.57
CA VAL A 154 -3.54 -14.05 14.35
C VAL A 154 -4.20 -12.98 15.21
N ALA A 155 -3.41 -12.14 15.91
CA ALA A 155 -3.93 -11.07 16.76
C ALA A 155 -4.74 -10.04 15.95
N LEU A 156 -4.22 -9.55 14.83
CA LEU A 156 -4.91 -8.58 14.00
C LEU A 156 -6.15 -9.18 13.31
N THR A 157 -6.08 -10.45 12.90
CA THR A 157 -7.24 -11.16 12.36
C THR A 157 -8.31 -11.32 13.41
N GLY A 158 -7.96 -11.72 14.64
CA GLY A 158 -8.88 -11.81 15.77
C GLY A 158 -9.54 -10.48 16.10
N LEU A 159 -8.78 -9.38 16.15
CA LEU A 159 -9.30 -8.03 16.34
C LEU A 159 -10.28 -7.64 15.23
N ASN A 160 -9.98 -8.00 13.99
CA ASN A 160 -10.83 -7.70 12.85
C ASN A 160 -12.17 -8.45 12.91
N ILE A 161 -12.12 -9.75 13.26
CA ILE A 161 -13.31 -10.58 13.44
C ILE A 161 -14.17 -10.07 14.62
N ALA A 162 -13.56 -9.60 15.70
CA ALA A 162 -14.26 -9.02 16.85
C ALA A 162 -15.03 -7.72 16.53
N GLY A 163 -14.90 -7.21 15.31
CA GLY A 163 -15.68 -6.09 14.81
C GLY A 163 -15.29 -4.76 15.47
N VAL A 164 -14.07 -4.32 15.26
CA VAL A 164 -13.55 -3.10 15.87
C VAL A 164 -14.27 -1.86 15.32
N ARG A 165 -15.29 -1.41 16.04
CA ARG A 165 -15.88 -0.06 15.89
C ARG A 165 -14.87 1.07 16.15
N GLN A 166 -13.68 0.74 16.62
CA GLN A 166 -12.60 1.65 17.00
C GLN A 166 -11.61 1.90 15.86
N SER A 167 -11.88 1.41 14.65
CA SER A 167 -10.98 1.41 13.50
C SER A 167 -10.36 2.79 13.22
N THR A 168 -11.14 3.87 13.18
CA THR A 168 -10.64 5.20 12.82
C THR A 168 -9.71 5.80 13.88
N GLY A 169 -10.02 5.60 15.16
CA GLY A 169 -9.17 6.10 16.26
C GLY A 169 -7.84 5.36 16.32
N THR A 170 -7.87 4.06 16.19
CA THR A 170 -6.65 3.21 16.15
C THR A 170 -5.82 3.53 14.91
N GLN A 171 -6.44 3.66 13.75
CA GLN A 171 -5.77 4.05 12.51
C GLN A 171 -5.04 5.40 12.67
N ASN A 172 -5.73 6.42 13.16
CA ASN A 172 -5.14 7.74 13.34
C ASN A 172 -3.99 7.72 14.37
N LEU A 173 -4.12 6.96 15.46
CA LEU A 173 -3.05 6.79 16.45
C LEU A 173 -1.83 6.13 15.80
N LEU A 174 -2.01 5.03 15.07
CA LEU A 174 -0.91 4.31 14.41
C LEU A 174 -0.22 5.20 13.37
N THR A 175 -0.98 5.92 12.54
CA THR A 175 -0.43 6.87 11.56
C THR A 175 0.36 7.99 12.26
N CYS A 176 -0.15 8.51 13.37
CA CYS A 176 0.57 9.54 14.14
C CYS A 176 1.89 9.02 14.70
N VAL A 177 1.91 7.82 15.27
CA VAL A 177 3.12 7.16 15.78
C VAL A 177 4.12 6.91 14.66
N GLU A 178 3.66 6.47 13.50
CA GLU A 178 4.47 6.20 12.33
C GLU A 178 5.14 7.47 11.78
N VAL A 179 4.36 8.54 11.58
CA VAL A 179 4.88 9.84 11.13
C VAL A 179 5.86 10.40 12.17
N LEU A 180 5.56 10.29 13.46
CA LEU A 180 6.47 10.70 14.54
C LEU A 180 7.78 9.91 14.49
N GLY A 181 7.71 8.60 14.26
CA GLY A 181 8.89 7.74 14.10
C GLY A 181 9.80 8.21 12.95
N VAL A 182 9.20 8.51 11.78
CA VAL A 182 9.96 9.06 10.64
C VAL A 182 10.62 10.39 10.99
N VAL A 183 9.88 11.31 11.63
CA VAL A 183 10.43 12.60 12.06
C VAL A 183 11.59 12.43 13.03
N ILE A 184 11.48 11.52 14.01
CA ILE A 184 12.56 11.22 14.95
C ILE A 184 13.80 10.71 14.22
N VAL A 185 13.65 9.80 13.26
CA VAL A 185 14.79 9.27 12.48
C VAL A 185 15.44 10.38 11.66
N ILE A 186 14.66 11.27 11.03
CA ILE A 186 15.19 12.41 10.27
C ILE A 186 15.96 13.35 11.19
N VAL A 187 15.39 13.73 12.34
CA VAL A 187 16.03 14.61 13.32
C VAL A 187 17.31 13.97 13.86
N ALA A 188 17.26 12.69 14.23
CA ALA A 188 18.43 11.96 14.69
C ALA A 188 19.54 11.92 13.63
N GLY A 189 19.19 11.67 12.36
CA GLY A 189 20.13 11.66 11.26
C GLY A 189 20.77 13.03 10.99
N LEU A 190 19.99 14.12 11.10
CA LEU A 190 20.51 15.47 10.86
C LEU A 190 21.38 16.02 12.00
N PHE A 191 21.09 15.69 13.25
CA PHE A 191 21.73 16.29 14.41
C PHE A 191 22.76 15.38 15.10
N PHE A 192 22.61 14.05 14.97
CA PHE A 192 23.44 13.07 15.69
C PHE A 192 24.25 12.15 14.76
N ALA A 193 24.07 12.24 13.43
CA ALA A 193 24.89 11.46 12.52
C ALA A 193 26.34 11.98 12.57
N THR A 194 27.20 11.22 13.20
CA THR A 194 28.64 11.39 13.04
C THR A 194 29.06 10.75 11.72
N PRO A 195 29.90 11.44 10.90
CA PRO A 195 30.46 10.78 9.73
C PRO A 195 31.12 9.48 10.18
N LEU A 196 30.68 8.36 9.62
CA LEU A 196 31.40 7.11 9.83
C LEU A 196 32.84 7.35 9.36
N PRO A 197 33.84 6.91 10.13
CA PRO A 197 35.21 6.90 9.63
C PRO A 197 35.18 6.22 8.28
N GLU A 198 35.79 6.83 7.27
CA GLU A 198 36.01 6.19 5.99
C GLU A 198 36.81 4.91 6.28
N THR A 199 36.11 3.83 6.58
CA THR A 199 36.71 2.50 6.46
C THR A 199 37.10 2.43 5.00
N PRO A 200 38.42 2.31 4.69
CA PRO A 200 38.84 2.11 3.32
C PRO A 200 37.96 0.99 2.79
N ALA A 201 37.19 1.31 1.75
CA ALA A 201 36.30 0.33 1.17
C ALA A 201 37.10 -0.95 1.04
N ALA A 202 36.82 -1.92 1.92
CA ALA A 202 37.39 -3.25 1.77
C ALA A 202 36.99 -3.59 0.36
N SER A 203 38.00 -3.63 -0.50
CA SER A 203 37.91 -4.00 -1.90
C SER A 203 37.45 -5.45 -1.94
N SER A 204 36.23 -5.72 -1.52
CA SER A 204 35.50 -6.87 -1.96
C SER A 204 35.25 -6.58 -3.44
N ALA A 205 36.29 -6.89 -4.22
CA ALA A 205 36.28 -6.99 -5.67
C ALA A 205 35.32 -8.11 -6.11
N GLY A 206 34.06 -7.98 -5.75
CA GLY A 206 32.94 -8.49 -6.46
C GLY A 206 32.27 -7.26 -7.03
N THR A 207 32.34 -7.10 -8.32
CA THR A 207 31.51 -6.22 -9.12
C THR A 207 30.04 -6.47 -8.75
N GLN A 208 29.57 -5.94 -7.62
CA GLN A 208 28.15 -5.75 -7.43
C GLN A 208 27.78 -4.66 -8.43
N SER A 209 27.45 -5.10 -9.65
CA SER A 209 26.87 -4.20 -10.63
C SER A 209 25.65 -3.60 -9.95
N SER A 210 25.72 -2.29 -9.71
CA SER A 210 24.56 -1.54 -9.19
C SER A 210 23.39 -1.87 -10.09
N SER A 211 22.43 -2.67 -9.58
CA SER A 211 21.28 -3.06 -10.38
C SER A 211 20.26 -1.94 -10.29
N PHE A 212 20.29 -1.03 -11.28
CA PHE A 212 19.30 0.04 -11.39
C PHE A 212 17.87 -0.49 -11.18
N GLY A 213 17.55 -1.64 -11.80
CA GLY A 213 16.25 -2.26 -11.67
C GLY A 213 15.89 -2.61 -10.22
N LEU A 214 16.82 -3.22 -9.48
CA LEU A 214 16.59 -3.61 -8.10
C LEU A 214 16.44 -2.38 -7.19
N VAL A 215 17.28 -1.36 -7.36
CA VAL A 215 17.18 -0.10 -6.64
C VAL A 215 15.83 0.57 -6.89
N MET A 216 15.40 0.64 -8.16
CA MET A 216 14.10 1.22 -8.52
C MET A 216 12.92 0.41 -7.96
N VAL A 217 13.02 -0.93 -7.89
CA VAL A 217 12.00 -1.75 -7.24
C VAL A 217 11.84 -1.37 -5.77
N PHE A 218 12.94 -1.23 -5.02
CA PHE A 218 12.89 -0.82 -3.62
C PHE A 218 12.34 0.59 -3.44
N VAL A 219 12.77 1.54 -4.29
CA VAL A 219 12.30 2.92 -4.25
C VAL A 219 10.80 2.99 -4.55
N LEU A 220 10.33 2.36 -5.64
CA LEU A 220 8.92 2.37 -6.00
C LEU A 220 8.04 1.60 -5.02
N LEU A 221 8.58 0.57 -4.36
CA LEU A 221 7.89 -0.12 -3.27
C LEU A 221 7.67 0.81 -2.08
N THR A 222 8.65 1.67 -1.77
CA THR A 222 8.53 2.66 -0.68
C THR A 222 7.55 3.79 -1.01
N TYR A 223 7.55 4.26 -2.26
CA TYR A 223 6.60 5.26 -2.73
C TYR A 223 5.21 4.67 -3.07
N GLY A 224 4.99 3.37 -2.90
CA GLY A 224 3.71 2.71 -3.17
C GLY A 224 2.59 3.15 -2.23
N GLY A 225 1.39 2.62 -2.45
CA GLY A 225 0.23 2.85 -1.57
C GLY A 225 -0.73 3.95 -2.06
N TRP A 226 -0.28 4.93 -2.83
CA TRP A 226 -1.15 6.00 -3.35
C TRP A 226 -2.30 5.48 -4.25
N ASN A 227 -2.11 4.35 -4.92
CA ASN A 227 -3.16 3.69 -5.69
C ASN A 227 -4.32 3.18 -4.83
N GLU A 228 -4.07 2.88 -3.55
CA GLU A 228 -5.11 2.43 -2.62
C GLU A 228 -6.13 3.53 -2.29
N ALA A 229 -5.76 4.81 -2.43
CA ALA A 229 -6.64 5.94 -2.20
C ALA A 229 -7.90 5.91 -3.08
N VAL A 230 -7.86 5.26 -4.25
CA VAL A 230 -9.04 5.16 -5.13
C VAL A 230 -10.19 4.36 -4.51
N TYR A 231 -9.90 3.40 -3.61
CA TYR A 231 -10.94 2.63 -2.93
C TYR A 231 -11.74 3.48 -1.94
N VAL A 232 -11.15 4.56 -1.43
CA VAL A 232 -11.81 5.53 -0.55
C VAL A 232 -12.68 6.53 -1.34
N SER A 233 -12.49 6.60 -2.65
CA SER A 233 -13.15 7.60 -3.52
C SER A 233 -14.69 7.55 -3.46
N ALA A 234 -15.29 6.38 -3.27
CA ALA A 234 -16.73 6.21 -3.18
C ALA A 234 -17.32 6.69 -1.84
N GLU A 235 -16.51 6.73 -0.79
CA GLU A 235 -16.91 7.16 0.55
C GLU A 235 -16.60 8.65 0.80
N LEU A 236 -15.84 9.28 -0.10
CA LEU A 236 -15.44 10.67 0.02
C LEU A 236 -16.57 11.61 -0.40
N ARG A 237 -16.93 12.54 0.47
CA ARG A 237 -17.92 13.59 0.17
C ARG A 237 -17.44 14.45 -1.00
N ASN A 238 -18.30 14.67 -2.01
CA ASN A 238 -17.95 15.40 -3.23
C ASN A 238 -16.66 14.88 -3.88
N SER A 239 -16.58 13.57 -4.09
CA SER A 239 -15.39 12.84 -4.59
C SER A 239 -14.73 13.55 -5.78
N ARG A 240 -15.51 13.99 -6.77
CA ARG A 240 -14.99 14.69 -7.96
C ARG A 240 -14.15 15.93 -7.65
N ARG A 241 -14.43 16.64 -6.56
CA ARG A 241 -13.69 17.85 -6.17
C ARG A 241 -12.61 17.57 -5.13
N ASN A 242 -12.87 16.64 -4.25
CA ASN A 242 -12.05 16.42 -3.06
C ASN A 242 -10.97 15.35 -3.27
N MET A 243 -11.14 14.45 -4.24
CA MET A 243 -10.14 13.39 -4.50
C MET A 243 -8.76 13.93 -4.89
N VAL A 244 -8.72 15.02 -5.67
CA VAL A 244 -7.44 15.69 -6.04
C VAL A 244 -6.75 16.34 -4.84
N ARG A 245 -7.48 16.52 -3.71
CA ARG A 245 -6.94 17.14 -2.48
C ARG A 245 -6.52 16.11 -1.44
N VAL A 246 -6.92 14.86 -1.64
CA VAL A 246 -6.57 13.70 -0.83
C VAL A 246 -5.36 13.00 -1.40
#